data_c76bb90a9b26453d20a7ee30076b589a
#
_entry.id   c76bb90a9b26453d20a7ee30076b589a
#
_cell.length_a   1.000
_cell.length_b   1.000
_cell.length_c   1.000
_cell.angle_alpha   90.00
_cell.angle_beta   90.00
_cell.angle_gamma   90.00
#
_symmetry.space_group_name_H-M   'P 1'
#
loop_
_entity.id
_entity.type
_entity.pdbx_description
1 polymer ?
#
loop_
_entity_poly.entity_id
_entity_poly.type
_entity_poly.pdbx_seq_one_letter_code
_entity_poly.pdbx_strand_id
1 'polypeptide(L)'
;MAVAIAGGAMLALVSFAGPASAAASGTVHTDSGVSVTVRSGPHTSDSAVGSVANGETISIDCQTYGDTVTGKYGTSNVWDHVAAKGGYLTDTYVYTGSDGLVAPLCSGTPTTCSTSGLGDPRTCAQAVSWAVSHETTSYVADYYNRCDHVVGLAYGFSASGSYTAYDHWLAVPSQYKHTGDTNVPPGGLAFFSGGAGHVMISIGDGKFVSNDIHGNGTLTETTISEIKNTWGKPYLGWTEPWFQANH
;
A
#
# COMPACT_ATOMS: atom_id res chain seq x y z
N MET A 1 13.97 -60.95 31.30
CA MET A 1 13.45 -60.56 30.00
C MET A 1 12.46 -59.43 30.24
N ALA A 2 12.86 -58.19 29.94
CA ALA A 2 12.00 -57.03 30.03
C ALA A 2 11.73 -56.52 28.60
N VAL A 3 10.47 -56.49 28.21
CA VAL A 3 10.04 -55.98 26.89
C VAL A 3 9.69 -54.51 27.06
N ALA A 4 10.44 -53.61 26.36
CA ALA A 4 10.15 -52.21 26.29
C ALA A 4 9.18 -51.96 25.12
N ILE A 5 8.01 -51.40 25.42
CA ILE A 5 7.04 -50.95 24.43
C ILE A 5 7.33 -49.47 24.13
N ALA A 6 7.82 -49.17 22.93
CA ALA A 6 7.98 -47.80 22.45
C ALA A 6 6.65 -47.26 21.89
N GLY A 7 6.02 -46.35 22.61
CA GLY A 7 4.83 -45.64 22.16
C GLY A 7 5.24 -44.47 21.26
N GLY A 8 4.98 -44.58 19.95
CA GLY A 8 5.11 -43.48 19.01
C GLY A 8 3.93 -42.51 19.11
N ALA A 9 4.17 -41.28 19.52
CA ALA A 9 3.17 -40.21 19.47
C ALA A 9 3.08 -39.67 18.02
N MET A 10 1.96 -39.94 17.34
CA MET A 10 1.61 -39.27 16.08
C MET A 10 1.16 -37.83 16.38
N LEU A 11 1.95 -36.85 15.99
CA LEU A 11 1.49 -35.46 15.92
C LEU A 11 0.55 -35.32 14.71
N ALA A 12 -0.73 -35.13 14.99
CA ALA A 12 -1.69 -34.72 13.97
C ALA A 12 -1.47 -33.23 13.62
N LEU A 13 -1.02 -32.96 12.39
CA LEU A 13 -1.00 -31.60 11.82
C LEU A 13 -2.45 -31.18 11.55
N VAL A 14 -2.98 -30.31 12.40
CA VAL A 14 -4.26 -29.64 12.15
C VAL A 14 -4.00 -28.51 11.17
N SER A 15 -4.33 -28.71 9.89
CA SER A 15 -4.35 -27.64 8.88
C SER A 15 -5.57 -26.75 9.16
N PHE A 16 -5.34 -25.53 9.66
CA PHE A 16 -6.37 -24.50 9.69
C PHE A 16 -6.56 -23.97 8.27
N ALA A 17 -7.58 -24.44 7.57
CA ALA A 17 -8.12 -23.74 6.41
C ALA A 17 -8.79 -22.48 6.95
N GLY A 18 -8.22 -21.30 6.67
CA GLY A 18 -8.87 -20.02 6.92
C GLY A 18 -10.19 -19.95 6.13
N PRO A 19 -11.18 -19.14 6.57
CA PRO A 19 -12.41 -18.96 5.83
C PRO A 19 -12.07 -18.45 4.42
N ALA A 20 -12.49 -19.16 3.39
CA ALA A 20 -12.48 -18.66 2.03
C ALA A 20 -13.43 -17.45 2.01
N SER A 21 -12.89 -16.26 1.76
CA SER A 21 -13.71 -15.06 1.55
C SER A 21 -14.58 -15.34 0.31
N ALA A 22 -15.90 -15.17 0.45
CA ALA A 22 -16.79 -15.32 -0.69
C ALA A 22 -16.43 -14.23 -1.72
N ALA A 23 -16.23 -14.63 -2.99
CA ALA A 23 -16.01 -13.69 -4.07
C ALA A 23 -17.23 -12.74 -4.15
N ALA A 24 -16.96 -11.45 -4.24
CA ALA A 24 -18.00 -10.45 -4.47
C ALA A 24 -18.47 -10.53 -5.94
N SER A 25 -19.62 -9.96 -6.24
CA SER A 25 -20.12 -9.85 -7.59
C SER A 25 -20.53 -8.42 -7.92
N GLY A 26 -20.36 -8.03 -9.18
CA GLY A 26 -20.81 -6.74 -9.68
C GLY A 26 -21.30 -6.83 -11.10
N THR A 27 -22.13 -5.87 -11.52
CA THR A 27 -22.64 -5.80 -12.90
C THR A 27 -22.06 -4.57 -13.60
N VAL A 28 -21.45 -4.78 -14.76
CA VAL A 28 -20.83 -3.69 -15.53
C VAL A 28 -21.90 -2.86 -16.23
N HIS A 29 -21.84 -1.55 -16.07
CA HIS A 29 -22.70 -0.60 -16.77
C HIS A 29 -21.92 0.57 -17.35
N THR A 30 -22.21 0.88 -18.61
CA THR A 30 -21.70 2.08 -19.29
C THR A 30 -22.87 2.85 -19.92
N ASP A 31 -22.77 4.17 -20.01
CA ASP A 31 -23.84 5.01 -20.58
C ASP A 31 -23.95 4.83 -22.10
N SER A 32 -22.84 4.49 -22.77
CA SER A 32 -22.79 4.26 -24.21
C SER A 32 -23.12 2.82 -24.63
N GLY A 33 -23.29 1.89 -23.66
CA GLY A 33 -23.50 0.48 -23.95
C GLY A 33 -22.26 -0.26 -24.44
N VAL A 34 -21.09 0.38 -24.48
CA VAL A 34 -19.82 -0.24 -24.89
C VAL A 34 -19.23 -1.09 -23.75
N SER A 35 -18.37 -2.05 -24.12
CA SER A 35 -17.65 -2.87 -23.16
C SER A 35 -16.59 -2.07 -22.40
N VAL A 36 -16.31 -2.47 -21.17
CA VAL A 36 -15.20 -1.95 -20.35
C VAL A 36 -13.95 -2.80 -20.60
N THR A 37 -12.81 -2.16 -20.81
CA THR A 37 -11.52 -2.82 -21.03
C THR A 37 -11.03 -3.49 -19.77
N VAL A 38 -10.60 -4.76 -19.87
CA VAL A 38 -9.81 -5.46 -18.84
C VAL A 38 -8.34 -5.29 -19.17
N ARG A 39 -7.54 -4.94 -18.18
CA ARG A 39 -6.11 -4.64 -18.31
C ARG A 39 -5.25 -5.62 -17.50
N SER A 40 -3.99 -5.75 -17.87
CA SER A 40 -3.03 -6.64 -17.18
C SER A 40 -2.68 -6.16 -15.75
N GLY A 41 -2.98 -4.92 -15.41
CA GLY A 41 -2.77 -4.30 -14.10
C GLY A 41 -3.76 -3.16 -13.86
N PRO A 42 -3.71 -2.51 -12.68
CA PRO A 42 -4.68 -1.52 -12.25
C PRO A 42 -4.38 -0.10 -12.77
N HIS A 43 -3.77 0.03 -13.96
CA HIS A 43 -3.45 1.34 -14.54
C HIS A 43 -4.02 1.49 -15.95
N THR A 44 -4.41 2.71 -16.31
CA THR A 44 -4.93 3.05 -17.65
C THR A 44 -3.90 2.87 -18.75
N SER A 45 -2.61 2.86 -18.41
CA SER A 45 -1.48 2.58 -19.31
C SER A 45 -1.17 1.09 -19.48
N ASP A 46 -1.73 0.22 -18.62
CA ASP A 46 -1.49 -1.22 -18.70
C ASP A 46 -2.12 -1.82 -19.95
N SER A 47 -1.52 -2.90 -20.46
CA SER A 47 -1.97 -3.57 -21.68
C SER A 47 -3.41 -4.08 -21.56
N ALA A 48 -4.22 -3.88 -22.59
CA ALA A 48 -5.53 -4.48 -22.67
C ALA A 48 -5.40 -6.02 -22.87
N VAL A 49 -6.04 -6.80 -21.99
CA VAL A 49 -6.04 -8.27 -22.03
C VAL A 49 -7.42 -8.85 -22.34
N GLY A 50 -8.48 -8.03 -22.28
CA GLY A 50 -9.84 -8.44 -22.56
C GLY A 50 -10.84 -7.31 -22.40
N SER A 51 -12.12 -7.67 -22.32
CA SER A 51 -13.21 -6.73 -22.03
C SER A 51 -14.37 -7.44 -21.34
N VAL A 52 -15.21 -6.63 -20.66
CA VAL A 52 -16.48 -7.05 -20.05
C VAL A 52 -17.60 -6.27 -20.73
N ALA A 53 -18.64 -6.97 -21.20
CA ALA A 53 -19.76 -6.34 -21.88
C ALA A 53 -20.65 -5.52 -20.92
N ASN A 54 -21.30 -4.48 -21.46
CA ASN A 54 -22.33 -3.76 -20.70
C ASN A 54 -23.47 -4.74 -20.32
N GLY A 55 -23.86 -4.74 -19.04
CA GLY A 55 -24.86 -5.65 -18.46
C GLY A 55 -24.29 -7.01 -18.03
N GLU A 56 -23.02 -7.30 -18.28
CA GLU A 56 -22.39 -8.56 -17.83
C GLU A 56 -22.13 -8.51 -16.32
N THR A 57 -22.49 -9.61 -15.63
CA THR A 57 -22.16 -9.78 -14.20
C THR A 57 -20.81 -10.50 -14.09
N ILE A 58 -19.94 -9.96 -13.28
CA ILE A 58 -18.60 -10.49 -13.01
C ILE A 58 -18.48 -10.97 -11.57
N SER A 59 -17.57 -11.90 -11.35
CA SER A 59 -17.07 -12.26 -10.02
C SER A 59 -15.80 -11.50 -9.75
N ILE A 60 -15.77 -10.76 -8.64
CA ILE A 60 -14.63 -9.98 -8.18
C ILE A 60 -13.92 -10.83 -7.12
N ASP A 61 -12.78 -11.38 -7.46
CA ASP A 61 -12.01 -12.23 -6.53
C ASP A 61 -11.14 -11.42 -5.57
N CYS A 62 -10.67 -10.27 -5.99
CA CYS A 62 -9.99 -9.29 -5.13
C CYS A 62 -10.07 -7.90 -5.76
N GLN A 63 -9.76 -6.88 -4.97
CA GLN A 63 -9.69 -5.48 -5.40
C GLN A 63 -8.34 -4.88 -5.08
N THR A 64 -7.92 -3.87 -5.82
CA THR A 64 -6.68 -3.14 -5.56
C THR A 64 -6.86 -1.67 -5.91
N TYR A 65 -5.93 -0.83 -5.49
CA TYR A 65 -5.92 0.58 -5.87
C TYR A 65 -4.97 0.79 -7.05
N GLY A 66 -5.33 1.73 -7.93
CA GLY A 66 -4.55 2.07 -9.11
C GLY A 66 -4.81 3.49 -9.57
N ASP A 67 -4.82 3.73 -10.90
CA ASP A 67 -5.14 5.04 -11.45
C ASP A 67 -6.55 5.48 -11.08
N THR A 68 -6.70 6.77 -10.79
CA THR A 68 -8.02 7.39 -10.62
C THR A 68 -8.73 7.49 -11.96
N VAL A 69 -9.93 6.91 -12.04
CA VAL A 69 -10.79 6.91 -13.24
C VAL A 69 -12.14 7.53 -12.88
N THR A 70 -12.74 8.26 -13.81
CA THR A 70 -14.12 8.73 -13.72
C THR A 70 -14.99 7.90 -14.68
N GLY A 71 -16.03 7.29 -14.14
CA GLY A 71 -16.95 6.44 -14.89
C GLY A 71 -18.41 6.66 -14.49
N LYS A 72 -19.26 5.68 -14.82
CA LYS A 72 -20.72 5.77 -14.59
C LYS A 72 -21.11 5.96 -13.12
N TYR A 73 -20.37 5.34 -12.20
CA TYR A 73 -20.64 5.36 -10.76
C TYR A 73 -19.75 6.35 -10.00
N GLY A 74 -19.16 7.33 -10.68
CA GLY A 74 -18.37 8.38 -10.07
C GLY A 74 -16.87 8.26 -10.36
N THR A 75 -16.06 8.79 -9.47
CA THR A 75 -14.60 8.80 -9.57
C THR A 75 -14.02 7.95 -8.46
N SER A 76 -13.19 6.97 -8.83
CA SER A 76 -12.55 6.04 -7.89
C SER A 76 -11.17 5.65 -8.41
N ASN A 77 -10.31 5.20 -7.51
CA ASN A 77 -9.03 4.54 -7.84
C ASN A 77 -9.08 3.04 -7.52
N VAL A 78 -10.25 2.50 -7.20
CA VAL A 78 -10.44 1.05 -7.01
C VAL A 78 -10.50 0.35 -8.35
N TRP A 79 -9.83 -0.80 -8.43
CA TRP A 79 -9.82 -1.70 -9.58
C TRP A 79 -10.17 -3.11 -9.13
N ASP A 80 -11.09 -3.73 -9.87
CA ASP A 80 -11.59 -5.08 -9.64
C ASP A 80 -10.77 -6.10 -10.42
N HIS A 81 -10.17 -7.06 -9.73
CA HIS A 81 -9.57 -8.20 -10.37
C HIS A 81 -10.63 -9.25 -10.70
N VAL A 82 -10.66 -9.65 -11.96
CA VAL A 82 -11.59 -10.65 -12.50
C VAL A 82 -10.78 -11.80 -13.08
N ALA A 83 -10.51 -12.83 -12.27
CA ALA A 83 -9.68 -13.97 -12.67
C ALA A 83 -10.21 -14.64 -13.94
N ALA A 84 -11.53 -14.73 -14.12
CA ALA A 84 -12.16 -15.27 -15.33
C ALA A 84 -11.86 -14.48 -16.61
N LYS A 85 -11.43 -13.23 -16.48
CA LYS A 85 -11.02 -12.35 -17.59
C LYS A 85 -9.50 -12.14 -17.65
N GLY A 86 -8.76 -12.64 -16.66
CA GLY A 86 -7.31 -12.59 -16.59
C GLY A 86 -6.73 -11.20 -16.30
N GLY A 87 -7.45 -10.32 -15.60
CA GLY A 87 -6.96 -8.98 -15.34
C GLY A 87 -7.91 -8.09 -14.53
N TYR A 88 -7.66 -6.80 -14.62
CA TYR A 88 -8.30 -5.76 -13.83
C TYR A 88 -9.18 -4.86 -14.69
N LEU A 89 -10.32 -4.42 -14.14
CA LEU A 89 -11.10 -3.32 -14.68
C LEU A 89 -11.41 -2.31 -13.58
N THR A 90 -11.62 -1.04 -13.97
CA THR A 90 -11.94 0.01 -12.99
C THR A 90 -13.33 -0.21 -12.39
N ASP A 91 -13.43 -0.12 -11.07
CA ASP A 91 -14.68 -0.24 -10.30
C ASP A 91 -15.73 0.83 -10.69
N THR A 92 -15.29 1.95 -11.26
CA THR A 92 -16.17 3.06 -11.64
C THR A 92 -17.26 2.73 -12.66
N TYR A 93 -17.20 1.55 -13.29
CA TYR A 93 -18.23 1.02 -14.19
C TYR A 93 -18.91 -0.24 -13.64
N VAL A 94 -18.61 -0.65 -12.41
CA VAL A 94 -19.13 -1.88 -11.79
C VAL A 94 -20.09 -1.53 -10.67
N TYR A 95 -21.35 -1.96 -10.81
CA TYR A 95 -22.34 -1.81 -9.76
C TYR A 95 -22.23 -2.96 -8.77
N THR A 96 -21.72 -2.70 -7.60
CA THR A 96 -21.56 -3.65 -6.49
C THR A 96 -22.55 -3.38 -5.35
N GLY A 97 -23.24 -2.23 -5.37
CA GLY A 97 -24.10 -1.77 -4.27
C GLY A 97 -23.33 -1.07 -3.13
N SER A 98 -22.03 -0.82 -3.31
CA SER A 98 -21.15 -0.15 -2.33
C SER A 98 -20.15 0.73 -3.07
N ASP A 99 -19.77 1.86 -2.48
CA ASP A 99 -18.70 2.74 -2.97
C ASP A 99 -17.33 2.37 -2.37
N GLY A 100 -17.28 1.38 -1.46
CA GLY A 100 -16.06 0.86 -0.84
C GLY A 100 -15.68 -0.51 -1.36
N LEU A 101 -14.57 -1.06 -0.84
CA LEU A 101 -14.15 -2.41 -1.18
C LEU A 101 -15.21 -3.44 -0.81
N VAL A 102 -15.55 -4.33 -1.74
CA VAL A 102 -16.50 -5.43 -1.58
C VAL A 102 -15.84 -6.80 -1.60
N ALA A 103 -14.57 -6.86 -2.02
CA ALA A 103 -13.73 -8.05 -2.03
C ALA A 103 -12.44 -7.78 -1.25
N PRO A 104 -11.69 -8.83 -0.83
CA PRO A 104 -10.40 -8.64 -0.19
C PRO A 104 -9.42 -7.95 -1.14
N LEU A 105 -8.39 -7.30 -0.59
CA LEU A 105 -7.30 -6.80 -1.42
C LEU A 105 -6.57 -7.93 -2.14
N CYS A 106 -6.15 -7.69 -3.39
CA CYS A 106 -5.48 -8.70 -4.21
C CYS A 106 -4.17 -9.17 -3.56
N SER A 107 -3.96 -10.48 -3.55
CA SER A 107 -2.72 -11.07 -3.06
C SER A 107 -1.55 -10.62 -3.93
N GLY A 108 -0.57 -9.98 -3.34
CA GLY A 108 0.61 -9.40 -4.02
C GLY A 108 0.87 -7.97 -3.61
N THR A 109 -0.15 -7.23 -3.16
CA THR A 109 0.04 -5.99 -2.41
C THR A 109 0.08 -6.38 -0.94
N PRO A 110 1.17 -6.15 -0.22
CA PRO A 110 1.21 -6.38 1.22
C PRO A 110 0.12 -5.53 1.87
N THR A 111 -0.87 -6.19 2.48
CA THR A 111 -1.94 -5.51 3.25
C THR A 111 -1.45 -5.08 4.63
N THR A 112 -0.25 -5.51 4.97
CA THR A 112 0.39 -5.23 6.25
C THR A 112 1.87 -4.93 6.01
N CYS A 113 2.36 -3.88 6.64
CA CYS A 113 3.77 -3.62 6.75
C CYS A 113 4.42 -4.67 7.68
N SER A 114 5.64 -5.10 7.36
CA SER A 114 6.39 -6.06 8.14
C SER A 114 7.76 -5.52 8.54
N THR A 115 8.11 -5.67 9.81
CA THR A 115 9.46 -5.44 10.35
C THR A 115 10.22 -6.75 10.54
N SER A 116 9.65 -7.88 10.10
CA SER A 116 10.23 -9.20 10.31
C SER A 116 11.56 -9.35 9.56
N GLY A 117 12.62 -9.62 10.32
CA GLY A 117 13.98 -9.77 9.78
C GLY A 117 14.68 -8.45 9.42
N LEU A 118 14.05 -7.29 9.65
CA LEU A 118 14.62 -5.98 9.37
C LEU A 118 15.36 -5.37 10.57
N GLY A 119 15.14 -5.88 11.78
CA GLY A 119 15.85 -5.42 12.99
C GLY A 119 15.40 -4.06 13.52
N ASP A 120 14.22 -3.59 13.11
CA ASP A 120 13.67 -2.31 13.56
C ASP A 120 13.35 -2.33 15.05
N PRO A 121 13.68 -1.27 15.83
CA PRO A 121 13.34 -1.18 17.24
C PRO A 121 11.82 -1.16 17.51
N ARG A 122 11.02 -0.70 16.55
CA ARG A 122 9.55 -0.65 16.64
C ARG A 122 8.88 -1.40 15.51
N THR A 123 7.75 -2.02 15.80
CA THR A 123 6.84 -2.58 14.79
C THR A 123 6.18 -1.48 13.98
N CYS A 124 5.63 -1.81 12.79
CA CYS A 124 4.86 -0.88 11.98
C CYS A 124 3.75 -0.18 12.77
N ALA A 125 2.98 -0.92 13.58
CA ALA A 125 1.91 -0.35 14.41
C ALA A 125 2.45 0.64 15.46
N GLN A 126 3.60 0.35 16.06
CA GLN A 126 4.25 1.27 17.02
C GLN A 126 4.79 2.52 16.31
N ALA A 127 5.32 2.38 15.09
CA ALA A 127 5.79 3.51 14.29
C ALA A 127 4.63 4.42 13.86
N VAL A 128 3.49 3.85 13.43
CA VAL A 128 2.26 4.60 13.17
C VAL A 128 1.77 5.35 14.40
N SER A 129 1.71 4.66 15.55
CA SER A 129 1.30 5.29 16.81
C SER A 129 2.23 6.46 17.20
N TRP A 130 3.55 6.30 17.00
CA TRP A 130 4.50 7.37 17.22
C TRP A 130 4.24 8.55 16.27
N ALA A 131 4.09 8.31 14.98
CA ALA A 131 3.88 9.35 13.97
C ALA A 131 2.63 10.18 14.29
N VAL A 132 1.48 9.53 14.53
CA VAL A 132 0.21 10.19 14.87
C VAL A 132 0.33 10.98 16.19
N SER A 133 0.98 10.41 17.21
CA SER A 133 1.12 11.10 18.51
C SER A 133 2.10 12.28 18.51
N HIS A 134 2.92 12.41 17.46
CA HIS A 134 3.90 13.50 17.31
C HIS A 134 3.45 14.54 16.26
N GLU A 135 2.25 14.42 15.71
CA GLU A 135 1.70 15.44 14.84
C GLU A 135 1.67 16.82 15.52
N THR A 136 2.11 17.81 14.77
CA THR A 136 2.15 19.19 15.25
C THR A 136 2.15 20.18 14.10
N THR A 137 1.44 21.29 14.29
CA THR A 137 1.51 22.47 13.41
C THR A 137 2.54 23.49 13.91
N SER A 138 3.17 23.24 15.06
CA SER A 138 4.26 24.07 15.58
C SER A 138 5.59 23.67 14.96
N TYR A 139 6.48 24.66 14.80
CA TYR A 139 7.84 24.42 14.33
C TYR A 139 8.64 23.56 15.30
N VAL A 140 9.18 22.45 14.81
CA VAL A 140 10.15 21.60 15.52
C VAL A 140 11.42 21.52 14.68
N ALA A 141 12.54 22.00 15.21
CA ALA A 141 13.80 22.08 14.46
C ALA A 141 14.28 20.69 13.99
N ASP A 142 13.94 19.64 14.72
CA ASP A 142 14.33 18.27 14.39
C ASP A 142 13.53 17.66 13.23
N TYR A 143 12.42 18.28 12.83
CA TYR A 143 11.62 17.86 11.68
C TYR A 143 11.93 18.66 10.41
N TYR A 144 12.47 19.87 10.52
CA TYR A 144 12.67 20.76 9.39
C TYR A 144 13.71 20.24 8.40
N ASN A 145 13.29 19.99 7.13
CA ASN A 145 14.10 19.42 6.06
C ASN A 145 14.72 18.05 6.38
N ARG A 146 14.09 17.27 7.26
CA ARG A 146 14.65 16.01 7.78
C ARG A 146 13.67 14.85 7.66
N CYS A 147 12.96 14.72 6.52
CA CYS A 147 11.92 13.71 6.31
C CYS A 147 12.42 12.27 6.59
N ASP A 148 13.61 11.95 6.15
CA ASP A 148 14.21 10.63 6.34
C ASP A 148 14.57 10.36 7.83
N HIS A 149 15.04 11.39 8.52
CA HIS A 149 15.24 11.33 9.97
C HIS A 149 13.91 11.11 10.73
N VAL A 150 12.85 11.81 10.33
CA VAL A 150 11.52 11.69 10.98
C VAL A 150 10.97 10.28 10.88
N VAL A 151 11.04 9.63 9.71
CA VAL A 151 10.61 8.23 9.60
C VAL A 151 11.53 7.29 10.38
N GLY A 152 12.83 7.58 10.47
CA GLY A 152 13.75 6.87 11.36
C GLY A 152 13.34 6.98 12.83
N LEU A 153 13.00 8.20 13.30
CA LEU A 153 12.49 8.42 14.65
C LEU A 153 11.20 7.64 14.92
N ALA A 154 10.29 7.56 13.92
CA ALA A 154 9.07 6.78 14.05
C ALA A 154 9.37 5.29 14.31
N TYR A 155 10.39 4.74 13.67
CA TYR A 155 10.84 3.36 13.86
C TYR A 155 11.80 3.16 15.05
N GLY A 156 12.15 4.23 15.79
CA GLY A 156 12.95 4.16 17.01
C GLY A 156 14.45 4.30 16.80
N PHE A 157 14.87 4.71 15.60
CA PHE A 157 16.26 5.04 15.32
C PHE A 157 16.55 6.50 15.68
N SER A 158 17.79 6.80 16.10
CA SER A 158 18.26 8.17 16.25
C SER A 158 18.62 8.83 14.90
N ALA A 159 18.84 8.02 13.87
CA ALA A 159 19.05 8.42 12.47
C ALA A 159 18.68 7.25 11.56
N SER A 160 18.17 7.53 10.36
CA SER A 160 17.81 6.52 9.34
C SER A 160 19.03 5.76 8.76
N GLY A 161 20.20 6.38 8.84
CA GLY A 161 21.44 5.88 8.23
C GLY A 161 21.68 6.37 6.81
N SER A 162 20.68 7.02 6.19
CA SER A 162 20.80 7.56 4.83
C SER A 162 21.04 9.07 4.83
N TYR A 163 21.67 9.58 3.79
CA TYR A 163 21.99 11.01 3.66
C TYR A 163 20.77 11.83 3.22
N THR A 164 19.96 11.24 2.32
CA THR A 164 18.72 11.83 1.80
C THR A 164 17.65 10.73 1.68
N ALA A 165 16.40 11.14 1.56
CA ALA A 165 15.31 10.19 1.29
C ALA A 165 15.49 9.47 -0.06
N TYR A 166 16.10 10.14 -1.06
CA TYR A 166 16.37 9.48 -2.34
C TYR A 166 17.51 8.45 -2.23
N ASP A 167 18.57 8.74 -1.45
CA ASP A 167 19.62 7.74 -1.16
C ASP A 167 19.05 6.55 -0.39
N HIS A 168 18.14 6.80 0.55
CA HIS A 168 17.43 5.74 1.25
C HIS A 168 16.68 4.84 0.26
N TRP A 169 15.85 5.42 -0.61
CA TRP A 169 15.16 4.65 -1.66
C TRP A 169 16.14 3.82 -2.50
N LEU A 170 17.26 4.38 -2.91
CA LEU A 170 18.24 3.65 -3.72
C LEU A 170 18.86 2.47 -2.97
N ALA A 171 19.14 2.64 -1.68
CA ALA A 171 19.77 1.63 -0.82
C ALA A 171 18.85 0.44 -0.48
N VAL A 172 17.54 0.66 -0.37
CA VAL A 172 16.59 -0.43 -0.05
C VAL A 172 16.72 -1.56 -1.07
N PRO A 173 16.87 -2.83 -0.67
CA PRO A 173 16.87 -3.97 -1.59
C PRO A 173 15.55 -4.10 -2.34
N SER A 174 15.61 -4.55 -3.59
CA SER A 174 14.43 -4.62 -4.49
C SER A 174 13.28 -5.46 -3.93
N GLN A 175 13.58 -6.48 -3.13
CA GLN A 175 12.59 -7.34 -2.49
C GLN A 175 11.66 -6.62 -1.50
N TYR A 176 12.08 -5.45 -0.99
CA TYR A 176 11.30 -4.61 -0.08
C TYR A 176 10.70 -3.39 -0.77
N LYS A 177 10.88 -3.24 -2.09
CA LYS A 177 10.36 -2.12 -2.89
C LYS A 177 9.10 -2.50 -3.64
N HIS A 178 8.11 -1.63 -3.56
CA HIS A 178 6.84 -1.71 -4.28
C HIS A 178 6.74 -0.51 -5.21
N THR A 179 7.47 -0.58 -6.32
CA THR A 179 7.64 0.54 -7.26
C THR A 179 6.31 0.90 -7.92
N GLY A 180 5.92 2.19 -7.84
CA GLY A 180 4.70 2.72 -8.43
C GLY A 180 3.41 2.35 -7.69
N ASP A 181 3.45 1.42 -6.75
CA ASP A 181 2.29 1.01 -5.97
C ASP A 181 1.90 2.11 -4.97
N THR A 182 0.65 2.58 -5.04
CA THR A 182 0.09 3.61 -4.17
C THR A 182 -0.69 3.06 -2.98
N ASN A 183 -0.87 1.73 -2.93
CA ASN A 183 -1.54 1.05 -1.84
C ASN A 183 -0.56 0.74 -0.70
N VAL A 184 -0.24 1.77 0.07
CA VAL A 184 0.78 1.71 1.12
C VAL A 184 0.15 1.27 2.43
N PRO A 185 0.51 0.09 2.99
CA PRO A 185 -0.03 -0.36 4.26
C PRO A 185 0.40 0.54 5.42
N PRO A 186 -0.36 0.58 6.53
CA PRO A 186 0.04 1.35 7.72
C PRO A 186 1.45 0.95 8.19
N GLY A 187 2.35 1.93 8.28
CA GLY A 187 3.77 1.76 8.58
C GLY A 187 4.68 1.71 7.35
N GLY A 188 4.17 1.40 6.15
CA GLY A 188 4.96 1.47 4.93
C GLY A 188 5.51 2.88 4.68
N LEU A 189 6.69 2.95 4.06
CA LEU A 189 7.38 4.21 3.77
C LEU A 189 7.18 4.60 2.31
N ALA A 190 6.50 5.72 2.06
CA ALA A 190 6.22 6.24 0.72
C ALA A 190 7.31 7.22 0.27
N PHE A 191 7.92 6.97 -0.89
CA PHE A 191 9.07 7.70 -1.39
C PHE A 191 8.76 8.51 -2.64
N PHE A 192 9.47 9.64 -2.76
CA PHE A 192 9.40 10.55 -3.92
C PHE A 192 10.80 10.92 -4.39
N SER A 193 10.96 11.14 -5.69
CA SER A 193 12.18 11.68 -6.29
C SER A 193 12.17 13.21 -6.34
N GLY A 194 13.19 13.76 -6.98
CA GLY A 194 13.36 15.23 -7.15
C GLY A 194 14.22 15.84 -6.04
N GLY A 195 15.45 16.24 -6.41
CA GLY A 195 16.47 16.73 -5.46
C GLY A 195 16.86 15.66 -4.44
N ALA A 196 16.82 15.99 -3.17
CA ALA A 196 17.07 15.06 -2.07
C ALA A 196 15.95 14.01 -1.87
N GLY A 197 14.90 14.05 -2.70
CA GLY A 197 13.74 13.21 -2.53
C GLY A 197 12.81 13.68 -1.42
N HIS A 198 11.90 12.78 -1.03
CA HIS A 198 11.07 12.90 0.16
C HIS A 198 10.59 11.52 0.59
N VAL A 199 10.31 11.35 1.87
CA VAL A 199 9.73 10.13 2.44
C VAL A 199 8.72 10.49 3.51
N MET A 200 7.64 9.70 3.61
CA MET A 200 6.61 9.83 4.62
C MET A 200 6.13 8.45 5.08
N ILE A 201 5.54 8.36 6.26
CA ILE A 201 5.01 7.12 6.82
C ILE A 201 3.49 7.02 6.60
N SER A 202 3.04 5.89 6.09
CA SER A 202 1.61 5.60 5.95
C SER A 202 0.95 5.35 7.31
N ILE A 203 -0.21 5.94 7.52
CA ILE A 203 -1.09 5.68 8.67
C ILE A 203 -2.35 4.91 8.27
N GLY A 204 -2.44 4.48 7.00
CA GLY A 204 -3.57 3.76 6.43
C GLY A 204 -4.54 4.65 5.66
N ASP A 205 -5.46 4.03 4.95
CA ASP A 205 -6.54 4.69 4.19
C ASP A 205 -6.05 5.78 3.22
N GLY A 206 -4.86 5.58 2.63
CA GLY A 206 -4.23 6.55 1.71
C GLY A 206 -3.72 7.83 2.39
N LYS A 207 -3.65 7.84 3.71
CA LYS A 207 -3.16 8.93 4.54
C LYS A 207 -1.76 8.66 5.05
N PHE A 208 -1.01 9.72 5.23
CA PHE A 208 0.39 9.69 5.65
C PHE A 208 0.67 10.79 6.66
N VAL A 209 1.66 10.59 7.50
CA VAL A 209 2.25 11.65 8.31
C VAL A 209 3.57 12.05 7.67
N SER A 210 3.73 13.36 7.44
CA SER A 210 4.88 13.97 6.76
C SER A 210 5.28 15.28 7.42
N ASN A 211 6.57 15.57 7.38
CA ASN A 211 7.07 16.87 7.80
C ASN A 211 6.98 17.91 6.67
N ASP A 212 6.99 19.19 7.05
CA ASP A 212 7.16 20.40 6.22
C ASP A 212 6.04 20.70 5.21
N ILE A 213 5.09 19.80 4.94
CA ILE A 213 4.08 20.02 3.88
C ILE A 213 3.11 21.18 4.23
N HIS A 214 2.79 21.37 5.49
CA HIS A 214 1.92 22.44 5.97
C HIS A 214 2.66 23.52 6.77
N GLY A 215 3.97 23.65 6.54
CA GLY A 215 4.84 24.64 7.18
C GLY A 215 6.15 24.05 7.64
N ASN A 216 7.17 24.86 7.66
CA ASN A 216 8.52 24.44 8.06
C ASN A 216 8.54 23.79 9.45
N GLY A 217 9.11 22.62 9.58
CA GLY A 217 9.28 21.91 10.86
C GLY A 217 7.97 21.39 11.45
N THR A 218 6.85 21.44 10.74
CA THR A 218 5.59 20.79 11.15
C THR A 218 5.67 19.28 10.89
N LEU A 219 4.78 18.51 11.49
CA LEU A 219 4.55 17.10 11.22
C LEU A 219 3.04 16.88 11.16
N THR A 220 2.50 16.60 9.99
CA THR A 220 1.05 16.64 9.76
C THR A 220 0.60 15.56 8.79
N GLU A 221 -0.70 15.26 8.84
CA GLU A 221 -1.35 14.36 7.90
C GLU A 221 -1.31 14.96 6.47
N THR A 222 -1.08 14.10 5.47
CA THR A 222 -1.03 14.43 4.04
C THR A 222 -1.37 13.23 3.17
N THR A 223 -1.30 13.39 1.85
CA THR A 223 -1.53 12.33 0.86
C THR A 223 -0.42 12.33 -0.21
N ILE A 224 -0.27 11.21 -0.95
CA ILE A 224 0.62 11.15 -2.13
C ILE A 224 0.28 12.25 -3.14
N SER A 225 -1.01 12.47 -3.37
CA SER A 225 -1.49 13.49 -4.31
C SER A 225 -1.08 14.90 -3.89
N GLU A 226 -1.17 15.21 -2.60
CA GLU A 226 -0.80 16.53 -2.08
C GLU A 226 0.71 16.80 -2.24
N ILE A 227 1.58 15.84 -1.89
CA ILE A 227 3.03 15.99 -2.11
C ILE A 227 3.36 16.22 -3.58
N LYS A 228 2.75 15.42 -4.47
CA LYS A 228 2.92 15.59 -5.93
C LYS A 228 2.51 16.98 -6.42
N ASN A 229 1.35 17.45 -5.97
CA ASN A 229 0.76 18.70 -6.48
C ASN A 229 1.43 19.94 -5.86
N THR A 230 1.79 19.89 -4.57
CA THR A 230 2.36 21.03 -3.85
C THR A 230 3.86 21.20 -4.14
N TRP A 231 4.61 20.10 -4.18
CA TRP A 231 6.07 20.15 -4.36
C TRP A 231 6.55 19.67 -5.74
N GLY A 232 5.65 19.19 -6.61
CA GLY A 232 6.00 18.66 -7.92
C GLY A 232 6.91 17.44 -7.87
N LYS A 233 6.94 16.72 -6.74
CA LYS A 233 7.82 15.56 -6.56
C LYS A 233 7.20 14.30 -7.17
N PRO A 234 7.87 13.62 -8.13
CA PRO A 234 7.38 12.36 -8.67
C PRO A 234 7.39 11.27 -7.60
N TYR A 235 6.28 10.54 -7.49
CA TYR A 235 6.18 9.37 -6.62
C TYR A 235 6.98 8.20 -7.19
N LEU A 236 7.71 7.49 -6.33
CA LEU A 236 8.54 6.34 -6.70
C LEU A 236 7.86 5.00 -6.37
N GLY A 237 7.11 4.95 -5.30
CA GLY A 237 6.56 3.76 -4.70
C GLY A 237 6.74 3.76 -3.19
N TRP A 238 6.55 2.60 -2.58
CA TRP A 238 6.76 2.45 -1.15
C TRP A 238 7.71 1.29 -0.83
N THR A 239 8.17 1.23 0.42
CA THR A 239 9.01 0.13 0.91
C THR A 239 8.51 -0.37 2.26
N GLU A 240 8.84 -1.62 2.58
CA GLU A 240 8.95 -2.04 3.96
C GLU A 240 9.97 -1.13 4.70
N PRO A 241 9.90 -1.02 6.05
CA PRO A 241 10.75 -0.10 6.81
C PRO A 241 12.20 -0.61 6.93
N TRP A 242 12.89 -0.69 5.82
CA TRP A 242 14.31 -1.04 5.77
C TRP A 242 15.17 0.21 5.93
N PHE A 243 16.05 0.25 6.91
CA PHE A 243 16.91 1.39 7.21
C PHE A 243 18.38 1.02 7.12
N GLN A 244 19.23 1.90 6.56
CA GLN A 244 20.68 1.72 6.56
C GLN A 244 21.28 1.74 7.97
N ALA A 245 20.60 2.30 8.95
CA ALA A 245 21.06 2.38 10.33
C ALA A 245 21.30 1.02 10.99
N ASN A 246 20.69 -0.05 10.48
CA ASN A 246 20.79 -1.42 11.03
C ASN A 246 21.17 -2.48 9.99
N HIS A 247 21.66 -2.05 8.82
CA HIS A 247 22.16 -2.87 7.70
C HIS A 247 23.49 -2.32 7.16
#